data_8514af871fa52d110fac349bb2b6cdc9
#
_entry.id   8514af871fa52d110fac349bb2b6cdc9
#
_cell.length_a   1.000
_cell.length_b   1.000
_cell.length_c   1.000
_cell.angle_alpha   90.00
_cell.angle_beta   90.00
_cell.angle_gamma   90.00
#
_symmetry.space_group_name_H-M   'P 1'
#
loop_
_entity.id
_entity.type
_entity.pdbx_description
1 polymer ?
#
loop_
_entity_poly.entity_id
_entity_poly.type
_entity_poly.pdbx_seq_one_letter_code
_entity_poly.pdbx_strand_id
1 'polypeptide(L)'
;MQVQIEQSLKALRQIGVDAEFLRWWDDKQTGDILHQFDTLPDNITRLAREKGQKVIVTILLTHQCNRSPRELLVRKLAVGSLLSLPLPRRVKAMLPWQAARNYDHLTVGLEAERNFLERVYGLPREKVSLVPLGLADTFLKAGPPLRAENHLICTGTITQSKNSLELAEIAHPAKVPMLFVGKPYDYQSQYWKDFQKFVDGNLVKLHPHVKDPAEIVQLLRRARGYVLMSRYENWSLAAHEAAGCGLPLLLPDQNWSRERFGDQASYFPKKWNAAAAAAALRKFYDACPALPSPQVHLPSWLEAAENLRDVYNRVLKGSATK
;
A
#
# COMPACT_ATOMS: atom_id res chain seq x y z
N MET A 1 -6.02 -3.68 -3.24
CA MET A 1 -5.65 -4.54 -4.40
C MET A 1 -6.58 -4.36 -5.58
N GLN A 2 -7.91 -4.52 -5.45
CA GLN A 2 -8.84 -4.39 -6.59
C GLN A 2 -8.67 -3.07 -7.36
N VAL A 3 -8.74 -1.93 -6.68
CA VAL A 3 -8.53 -0.60 -7.29
C VAL A 3 -7.19 -0.51 -8.03
N GLN A 4 -6.13 -1.06 -7.44
CA GLN A 4 -4.80 -1.08 -8.06
C GLN A 4 -4.81 -1.83 -9.40
N ILE A 5 -5.40 -3.03 -9.44
CA ILE A 5 -5.45 -3.86 -10.65
C ILE A 5 -6.28 -3.16 -11.74
N GLU A 6 -7.48 -2.68 -11.38
CA GLU A 6 -8.39 -2.02 -12.33
C GLU A 6 -7.78 -0.73 -12.91
N GLN A 7 -7.17 0.10 -12.07
CA GLN A 7 -6.54 1.35 -12.52
C GLN A 7 -5.28 1.08 -13.35
N SER A 8 -4.45 0.10 -12.95
CA SER A 8 -3.29 -0.30 -13.75
C SER A 8 -3.69 -0.81 -15.13
N LEU A 9 -4.73 -1.67 -15.22
CA LEU A 9 -5.24 -2.16 -16.50
C LEU A 9 -5.76 -1.04 -17.38
N LYS A 10 -6.55 -0.12 -16.81
CA LYS A 10 -7.07 1.05 -17.53
C LYS A 10 -5.95 1.91 -18.08
N ALA A 11 -4.96 2.23 -17.25
CA ALA A 11 -3.84 3.08 -17.62
C ALA A 11 -2.92 2.42 -18.67
N LEU A 12 -2.65 1.11 -18.56
CA LEU A 12 -1.90 0.36 -19.57
C LEU A 12 -2.56 0.42 -20.93
N ARG A 13 -3.89 0.24 -20.99
CA ARG A 13 -4.66 0.37 -22.24
C ARG A 13 -4.59 1.79 -22.83
N GLN A 14 -4.63 2.81 -22.00
CA GLN A 14 -4.52 4.21 -22.43
C GLN A 14 -3.18 4.52 -23.11
N ILE A 15 -2.10 3.85 -22.70
CA ILE A 15 -0.76 4.00 -23.32
C ILE A 15 -0.48 2.98 -24.42
N GLY A 16 -1.51 2.29 -24.93
CA GLY A 16 -1.42 1.38 -26.07
C GLY A 16 -0.90 -0.02 -25.75
N VAL A 17 -0.85 -0.43 -24.48
CA VAL A 17 -0.55 -1.83 -24.11
C VAL A 17 -1.82 -2.65 -24.24
N ASP A 18 -1.78 -3.71 -25.07
CA ASP A 18 -2.87 -4.68 -25.15
C ASP A 18 -2.89 -5.54 -23.88
N ALA A 19 -3.78 -5.21 -22.96
CA ALA A 19 -3.88 -5.83 -21.65
C ALA A 19 -5.33 -6.18 -21.32
N GLU A 20 -5.54 -7.35 -20.77
CA GLU A 20 -6.86 -7.82 -20.35
C GLU A 20 -6.78 -8.63 -19.04
N PHE A 21 -7.93 -8.82 -18.38
CA PHE A 21 -7.99 -9.73 -17.25
C PHE A 21 -7.79 -11.18 -17.70
N LEU A 22 -7.05 -11.94 -16.89
CA LEU A 22 -6.92 -13.37 -17.11
C LEU A 22 -8.28 -14.05 -16.90
N ARG A 23 -8.70 -14.81 -17.90
CA ARG A 23 -9.83 -15.73 -17.84
C ARG A 23 -9.30 -17.15 -17.64
N TRP A 24 -9.14 -17.56 -16.40
CA TRP A 24 -8.54 -18.85 -16.03
C TRP A 24 -9.26 -20.08 -16.61
N TRP A 25 -10.51 -19.91 -17.06
CA TRP A 25 -11.34 -20.94 -17.71
C TRP A 25 -11.18 -20.95 -19.24
N ASP A 26 -10.48 -20.02 -19.80
CA ASP A 26 -10.29 -19.85 -21.26
C ASP A 26 -8.87 -20.30 -21.64
N ASP A 27 -8.76 -21.53 -22.10
CA ASP A 27 -7.49 -22.14 -22.51
C ASP A 27 -6.93 -21.52 -23.81
N LYS A 28 -7.79 -20.83 -24.58
CA LYS A 28 -7.42 -20.14 -25.82
C LYS A 28 -6.85 -18.74 -25.58
N GLN A 29 -7.01 -18.19 -24.37
CA GLN A 29 -6.43 -16.90 -24.05
C GLN A 29 -4.90 -16.98 -24.11
N THR A 30 -4.32 -16.12 -24.95
CA THR A 30 -2.87 -16.00 -25.17
C THR A 30 -2.36 -14.65 -24.69
N GLY A 31 -1.04 -14.49 -24.65
CA GLY A 31 -0.37 -13.23 -24.32
C GLY A 31 1.12 -13.48 -24.10
N ASP A 32 1.93 -12.44 -24.19
CA ASP A 32 3.39 -12.53 -23.99
C ASP A 32 3.76 -12.56 -22.52
N ILE A 33 2.95 -11.90 -21.68
CA ILE A 33 3.20 -11.72 -20.24
C ILE A 33 1.95 -12.08 -19.44
N LEU A 34 2.13 -12.90 -18.41
CA LEU A 34 1.21 -13.04 -17.29
C LEU A 34 1.67 -12.13 -16.16
N HIS A 35 0.92 -11.04 -15.89
CA HIS A 35 1.19 -10.17 -14.74
C HIS A 35 0.21 -10.45 -13.60
N GLN A 36 0.71 -10.95 -12.49
CA GLN A 36 -0.05 -11.27 -11.29
C GLN A 36 0.21 -10.24 -10.19
N PHE A 37 -0.84 -9.86 -9.49
CA PHE A 37 -0.75 -9.07 -8.25
C PHE A 37 -0.89 -10.01 -7.05
N ASP A 38 0.12 -9.97 -6.14
CA ASP A 38 0.35 -10.93 -5.07
C ASP A 38 0.93 -12.28 -5.59
N THR A 39 1.22 -13.17 -4.66
CA THR A 39 1.92 -14.43 -4.97
C THR A 39 1.16 -15.34 -5.93
N LEU A 40 1.87 -15.94 -6.86
CA LEU A 40 1.33 -16.88 -7.82
C LEU A 40 1.75 -18.32 -7.47
N PRO A 41 0.84 -19.28 -7.42
CA PRO A 41 1.17 -20.69 -7.22
C PRO A 41 2.12 -21.23 -8.30
N ASP A 42 3.02 -22.14 -7.91
CA ASP A 42 4.04 -22.69 -8.82
C ASP A 42 3.45 -23.43 -10.03
N ASN A 43 2.33 -24.13 -9.85
CA ASN A 43 1.62 -24.80 -10.96
C ASN A 43 1.11 -23.80 -12.01
N ILE A 44 0.64 -22.62 -11.62
CA ILE A 44 0.19 -21.58 -12.56
C ILE A 44 1.40 -20.94 -13.25
N THR A 45 2.49 -20.69 -12.52
CA THR A 45 3.75 -20.19 -13.10
C THR A 45 4.27 -21.15 -14.16
N ARG A 46 4.21 -22.47 -13.91
CA ARG A 46 4.61 -23.49 -14.88
C ARG A 46 3.71 -23.49 -16.11
N LEU A 47 2.38 -23.46 -15.90
CA LEU A 47 1.40 -23.43 -17.00
C LEU A 47 1.60 -22.20 -17.91
N ALA A 48 1.82 -21.02 -17.32
CA ALA A 48 2.12 -19.82 -18.08
C ALA A 48 3.36 -19.98 -18.96
N ARG A 49 4.41 -20.60 -18.42
CA ARG A 49 5.65 -20.89 -19.17
C ARG A 49 5.46 -21.94 -20.28
N GLU A 50 4.66 -22.97 -20.04
CA GLU A 50 4.29 -23.95 -21.06
C GLU A 50 3.55 -23.28 -22.23
N LYS A 51 2.79 -22.19 -21.97
CA LYS A 51 2.18 -21.32 -22.99
C LYS A 51 3.14 -20.29 -23.59
N GLY A 52 4.43 -20.30 -23.24
CA GLY A 52 5.43 -19.34 -23.72
C GLY A 52 5.38 -17.97 -23.07
N GLN A 53 4.56 -17.78 -22.02
CA GLN A 53 4.39 -16.50 -21.35
C GLN A 53 5.52 -16.21 -20.37
N LYS A 54 5.92 -14.95 -20.25
CA LYS A 54 6.73 -14.45 -19.13
C LYS A 54 5.87 -14.15 -17.92
N VAL A 55 6.37 -14.46 -16.74
CA VAL A 55 5.63 -14.28 -15.48
C VAL A 55 6.21 -13.11 -14.70
N ILE A 56 5.44 -12.06 -14.56
CA ILE A 56 5.76 -10.88 -13.75
C ILE A 56 4.82 -10.85 -12.56
N VAL A 57 5.34 -10.55 -11.38
CA VAL A 57 4.53 -10.47 -10.15
C VAL A 57 4.76 -9.16 -9.46
N THR A 58 3.68 -8.40 -9.24
CA THR A 58 3.68 -7.30 -8.27
C THR A 58 3.45 -7.88 -6.89
N ILE A 59 4.48 -7.86 -6.06
CA ILE A 59 4.41 -8.41 -4.71
C ILE A 59 4.21 -7.31 -3.67
N LEU A 60 3.34 -7.56 -2.69
CA LEU A 60 3.02 -6.64 -1.60
C LEU A 60 3.59 -7.18 -0.29
N LEU A 61 4.67 -6.57 0.19
CA LEU A 61 5.38 -7.03 1.38
C LEU A 61 5.04 -6.21 2.64
N THR A 62 3.75 -5.94 2.85
CA THR A 62 3.19 -5.06 3.87
C THR A 62 3.80 -5.24 5.27
N HIS A 63 3.92 -6.50 5.72
CA HIS A 63 4.52 -6.80 7.02
C HIS A 63 6.04 -6.84 7.00
N GLN A 64 6.62 -7.18 5.85
CA GLN A 64 8.05 -7.48 5.74
C GLN A 64 8.88 -6.22 5.57
N CYS A 65 8.40 -5.26 4.79
CA CYS A 65 9.12 -4.01 4.51
C CYS A 65 9.27 -3.11 5.76
N ASN A 66 8.43 -3.29 6.78
CA ASN A 66 8.45 -2.48 8.01
C ASN A 66 9.26 -3.09 9.16
N ARG A 67 10.01 -4.18 8.90
CA ARG A 67 10.85 -4.83 9.91
C ARG A 67 12.14 -4.08 10.17
N SER A 68 12.63 -4.20 11.41
CA SER A 68 13.93 -3.65 11.80
C SER A 68 15.09 -4.41 11.12
N PRO A 69 16.27 -3.79 10.98
CA PRO A 69 17.45 -4.45 10.41
C PRO A 69 17.85 -5.76 11.13
N ARG A 70 17.64 -5.82 12.48
CA ARG A 70 17.89 -7.02 13.27
C ARG A 70 16.95 -8.16 12.91
N GLU A 71 15.65 -7.88 12.76
CA GLU A 71 14.65 -8.87 12.33
C GLU A 71 14.93 -9.37 10.92
N LEU A 72 15.37 -8.49 10.01
CA LEU A 72 15.77 -8.88 8.65
C LEU A 72 16.98 -9.82 8.67
N LEU A 73 17.97 -9.57 9.53
CA LEU A 73 19.14 -10.44 9.68
C LEU A 73 18.74 -11.84 10.19
N VAL A 74 17.91 -11.91 11.24
CA VAL A 74 17.41 -13.19 11.77
C VAL A 74 16.65 -13.96 10.69
N ARG A 75 15.80 -13.29 9.92
CA ARG A 75 15.08 -13.92 8.80
C ARG A 75 16.00 -14.40 7.69
N LYS A 76 17.00 -13.60 7.34
CA LYS A 76 18.02 -14.02 6.36
C LYS A 76 18.71 -15.31 6.79
N LEU A 77 19.11 -15.41 8.05
CA LEU A 77 19.72 -16.62 8.60
C LEU A 77 18.75 -17.81 8.59
N ALA A 78 17.50 -17.59 9.02
CA ALA A 78 16.47 -18.63 9.00
C ALA A 78 16.17 -19.14 7.58
N VAL A 79 16.02 -18.23 6.61
CA VAL A 79 15.80 -18.59 5.19
C VAL A 79 17.02 -19.33 4.63
N GLY A 80 18.25 -18.87 4.93
CA GLY A 80 19.49 -19.51 4.53
C GLY A 80 19.61 -20.93 5.08
N SER A 81 19.31 -21.12 6.38
CA SER A 81 19.31 -22.43 7.02
C SER A 81 18.27 -23.38 6.40
N LEU A 82 17.04 -22.90 6.14
CA LEU A 82 15.99 -23.70 5.49
C LEU A 82 16.36 -24.11 4.05
N LEU A 83 17.05 -23.24 3.32
CA LEU A 83 17.52 -23.55 1.96
C LEU A 83 18.61 -24.64 1.94
N SER A 84 19.45 -24.71 2.98
CA SER A 84 20.51 -25.71 3.10
C SER A 84 20.00 -27.10 3.55
N LEU A 85 18.76 -27.18 4.07
CA LEU A 85 18.17 -28.45 4.47
C LEU A 85 17.83 -29.32 3.25
N PRO A 86 17.98 -30.66 3.33
CA PRO A 86 17.60 -31.59 2.26
C PRO A 86 16.08 -31.81 2.20
N LEU A 87 15.31 -30.72 2.03
CA LEU A 87 13.86 -30.78 1.93
C LEU A 87 13.41 -31.32 0.56
N PRO A 88 12.34 -32.12 0.50
CA PRO A 88 11.73 -32.53 -0.76
C PRO A 88 11.40 -31.34 -1.66
N ARG A 89 11.57 -31.49 -2.99
CA ARG A 89 11.30 -30.39 -3.95
C ARG A 89 9.91 -29.80 -3.81
N ARG A 90 8.89 -30.63 -3.53
CA ARG A 90 7.49 -30.17 -3.31
C ARG A 90 7.37 -29.22 -2.12
N VAL A 91 8.08 -29.51 -1.01
CA VAL A 91 8.07 -28.64 0.17
C VAL A 91 8.81 -27.34 -0.10
N LYS A 92 9.97 -27.40 -0.79
CA LYS A 92 10.71 -26.19 -1.19
C LYS A 92 9.89 -25.29 -2.11
N ALA A 93 9.12 -25.85 -3.03
CA ALA A 93 8.27 -25.10 -3.96
C ALA A 93 7.13 -24.31 -3.25
N MET A 94 6.72 -24.75 -2.06
CA MET A 94 5.71 -24.03 -1.25
C MET A 94 6.27 -22.81 -0.50
N LEU A 95 7.60 -22.64 -0.48
CA LEU A 95 8.23 -21.55 0.26
C LEU A 95 8.17 -20.25 -0.57
N PRO A 96 7.72 -19.11 0.03
CA PRO A 96 7.50 -17.86 -0.72
C PRO A 96 8.73 -17.36 -1.48
N TRP A 97 9.94 -17.53 -0.92
CA TRP A 97 11.18 -17.13 -1.59
C TRP A 97 11.56 -18.03 -2.77
N GLN A 98 11.12 -19.29 -2.77
CA GLN A 98 11.32 -20.17 -3.91
C GLN A 98 10.39 -19.80 -5.07
N ALA A 99 9.13 -19.52 -4.77
CA ALA A 99 8.18 -19.00 -5.75
C ALA A 99 8.70 -17.70 -6.38
N ALA A 100 9.19 -16.76 -5.55
CA ALA A 100 9.76 -15.50 -6.03
C ALA A 100 10.96 -15.69 -6.99
N ARG A 101 11.76 -16.74 -6.79
CA ARG A 101 12.86 -17.10 -7.71
C ARG A 101 12.37 -17.63 -9.05
N ASN A 102 11.19 -18.25 -9.06
CA ASN A 102 10.62 -18.84 -10.27
C ASN A 102 9.95 -17.81 -11.19
N TYR A 103 9.61 -16.61 -10.74
CA TYR A 103 9.08 -15.56 -11.61
C TYR A 103 10.16 -14.99 -12.52
N ASP A 104 9.81 -14.52 -13.71
CA ASP A 104 10.76 -13.87 -14.60
C ASP A 104 11.17 -12.50 -14.07
N HIS A 105 10.24 -11.75 -13.49
CA HIS A 105 10.50 -10.45 -12.86
C HIS A 105 9.52 -10.16 -11.73
N LEU A 106 9.93 -9.28 -10.82
CA LEU A 106 9.06 -8.77 -9.75
C LEU A 106 8.99 -7.25 -9.81
N THR A 107 7.83 -6.72 -9.40
CA THR A 107 7.66 -5.29 -9.14
C THR A 107 7.23 -5.06 -7.71
N VAL A 108 7.73 -4.00 -7.11
CA VAL A 108 7.42 -3.55 -5.75
C VAL A 108 7.22 -2.04 -5.73
N GLY A 109 6.50 -1.52 -4.74
CA GLY A 109 6.24 -0.09 -4.62
C GLY A 109 7.37 0.69 -3.93
N LEU A 110 8.15 0.03 -3.06
CA LEU A 110 9.09 0.67 -2.16
C LEU A 110 10.49 0.06 -2.26
N GLU A 111 11.50 0.89 -2.02
CA GLU A 111 12.89 0.44 -1.89
C GLU A 111 13.06 -0.52 -0.69
N ALA A 112 12.32 -0.27 0.41
CA ALA A 112 12.29 -1.17 1.55
C ALA A 112 11.83 -2.60 1.20
N GLU A 113 10.87 -2.74 0.28
CA GLU A 113 10.41 -4.04 -0.22
C GLU A 113 11.47 -4.70 -1.10
N ARG A 114 12.10 -3.94 -2.01
CA ARG A 114 13.20 -4.42 -2.85
C ARG A 114 14.37 -4.90 -2.01
N ASN A 115 14.78 -4.13 -1.02
CA ASN A 115 15.84 -4.48 -0.09
C ASN A 115 15.52 -5.77 0.71
N PHE A 116 14.25 -5.99 1.07
CA PHE A 116 13.84 -7.23 1.70
C PHE A 116 14.02 -8.43 0.75
N LEU A 117 13.58 -8.33 -0.49
CA LEU A 117 13.71 -9.39 -1.50
C LEU A 117 15.18 -9.72 -1.78
N GLU A 118 16.02 -8.70 -1.92
CA GLU A 118 17.47 -8.88 -2.12
C GLU A 118 18.14 -9.54 -0.91
N ARG A 119 17.94 -8.96 0.28
CA ARG A 119 18.71 -9.34 1.48
C ARG A 119 18.23 -10.64 2.11
N VAL A 120 16.91 -10.89 2.11
CA VAL A 120 16.29 -12.03 2.79
C VAL A 120 16.06 -13.19 1.82
N TYR A 121 15.53 -12.91 0.61
CA TYR A 121 15.27 -13.96 -0.38
C TYR A 121 16.45 -14.22 -1.32
N GLY A 122 17.47 -13.35 -1.30
CA GLY A 122 18.66 -13.48 -2.15
C GLY A 122 18.33 -13.34 -3.63
N LEU A 123 17.37 -12.50 -3.97
CA LEU A 123 17.04 -12.20 -5.36
C LEU A 123 18.03 -11.17 -5.91
N PRO A 124 18.48 -11.31 -7.17
CA PRO A 124 19.33 -10.29 -7.78
C PRO A 124 18.51 -9.00 -8.02
N ARG A 125 19.16 -7.84 -7.81
CA ARG A 125 18.53 -6.52 -7.85
C ARG A 125 17.87 -6.23 -9.20
N GLU A 126 18.50 -6.66 -10.28
CA GLU A 126 18.00 -6.52 -11.65
C GLU A 126 16.68 -7.26 -11.92
N LYS A 127 16.35 -8.23 -11.07
CA LYS A 127 15.09 -8.99 -11.14
C LYS A 127 13.92 -8.27 -10.46
N VAL A 128 14.16 -7.17 -9.77
CA VAL A 128 13.14 -6.44 -8.98
C VAL A 128 13.11 -4.97 -9.39
N SER A 129 12.01 -4.51 -9.96
CA SER A 129 11.81 -3.10 -10.33
C SER A 129 10.91 -2.38 -9.34
N LEU A 130 11.23 -1.09 -9.11
CA LEU A 130 10.34 -0.19 -8.39
C LEU A 130 9.26 0.32 -9.35
N VAL A 131 8.01 0.06 -8.99
CA VAL A 131 6.84 0.59 -9.70
C VAL A 131 5.86 1.11 -8.64
N PRO A 132 5.97 2.39 -8.28
CA PRO A 132 5.06 3.04 -7.36
C PRO A 132 3.62 2.98 -7.85
N LEU A 133 2.66 2.90 -6.93
CA LEU A 133 1.25 2.98 -7.30
C LEU A 133 0.88 4.40 -7.73
N GLY A 134 0.02 4.50 -8.74
CA GLY A 134 -0.52 5.77 -9.19
C GLY A 134 -1.62 6.31 -8.31
N LEU A 135 -1.87 7.60 -8.45
CA LEU A 135 -3.00 8.31 -7.88
C LEU A 135 -3.96 8.73 -9.00
N ALA A 136 -5.25 8.80 -8.69
CA ALA A 136 -6.22 9.31 -9.65
C ALA A 136 -6.04 10.83 -9.85
N ASP A 137 -6.24 11.29 -11.07
CA ASP A 137 -6.13 12.71 -11.46
C ASP A 137 -6.95 13.64 -10.57
N THR A 138 -8.10 13.16 -10.06
CA THR A 138 -8.98 13.91 -9.15
C THR A 138 -8.23 14.36 -7.90
N PHE A 139 -7.32 13.56 -7.36
CA PHE A 139 -6.51 13.93 -6.20
C PHE A 139 -5.29 14.75 -6.60
N LEU A 140 -4.66 14.44 -7.73
CA LEU A 140 -3.51 15.21 -8.24
C LEU A 140 -3.86 16.64 -8.62
N LYS A 141 -5.12 16.86 -9.04
CA LYS A 141 -5.66 18.16 -9.47
C LYS A 141 -6.63 18.76 -8.45
N ALA A 142 -6.60 18.27 -7.21
CA ALA A 142 -7.58 18.66 -6.16
C ALA A 142 -7.54 20.15 -5.81
N GLY A 143 -6.42 20.83 -6.03
CA GLY A 143 -6.19 22.21 -5.61
C GLY A 143 -5.85 22.31 -4.11
N PRO A 144 -5.63 23.53 -3.59
CA PRO A 144 -5.19 23.73 -2.22
C PRO A 144 -6.25 23.32 -1.19
N PRO A 145 -5.85 22.97 0.04
CA PRO A 145 -6.79 22.65 1.11
C PRO A 145 -7.62 23.86 1.51
N LEU A 146 -8.92 23.63 1.76
CA LEU A 146 -9.84 24.69 2.23
C LEU A 146 -9.75 24.87 3.74
N ARG A 147 -9.45 23.78 4.49
CA ARG A 147 -9.36 23.73 5.96
C ARG A 147 -10.57 24.42 6.65
N ALA A 148 -11.76 24.22 6.06
CA ALA A 148 -12.98 24.90 6.48
C ALA A 148 -13.57 24.32 7.77
N GLU A 149 -13.15 23.11 8.16
CA GLU A 149 -13.68 22.36 9.31
C GLU A 149 -12.59 22.02 10.34
N ASN A 150 -12.99 22.01 11.60
CA ASN A 150 -12.07 21.80 12.72
C ASN A 150 -11.95 20.32 13.14
N HIS A 151 -11.81 19.40 12.17
CA HIS A 151 -11.58 17.99 12.47
C HIS A 151 -10.39 17.45 11.69
N LEU A 152 -9.76 16.41 12.25
CA LEU A 152 -8.85 15.56 11.49
C LEU A 152 -9.66 14.48 10.79
N ILE A 153 -9.21 14.06 9.61
CA ILE A 153 -9.90 13.05 8.82
C ILE A 153 -9.05 11.77 8.69
N CYS A 154 -9.72 10.62 8.76
CA CYS A 154 -9.15 9.29 8.48
C CYS A 154 -10.04 8.59 7.47
N THR A 155 -9.49 8.20 6.32
CA THR A 155 -10.23 7.51 5.26
C THR A 155 -9.76 6.07 5.11
N GLY A 156 -10.70 5.15 4.92
CA GLY A 156 -10.40 3.75 4.68
C GLY A 156 -11.34 2.78 5.37
N THR A 157 -11.04 1.50 5.24
CA THR A 157 -11.83 0.43 5.88
C THR A 157 -11.61 0.43 7.39
N ILE A 158 -12.68 0.33 8.17
CA ILE A 158 -12.62 0.27 9.64
C ILE A 158 -12.21 -1.15 10.05
N THR A 159 -10.93 -1.32 10.39
CA THR A 159 -10.34 -2.63 10.68
C THR A 159 -9.22 -2.54 11.70
N GLN A 160 -8.93 -3.69 12.34
CA GLN A 160 -7.82 -3.82 13.26
C GLN A 160 -6.45 -3.52 12.62
N SER A 161 -6.27 -3.84 11.32
CA SER A 161 -5.03 -3.51 10.61
C SER A 161 -4.83 -2.01 10.43
N LYS A 162 -5.93 -1.24 10.35
CA LYS A 162 -5.92 0.23 10.29
C LYS A 162 -5.89 0.91 11.64
N ASN A 163 -6.03 0.17 12.75
CA ASN A 163 -6.14 0.71 14.12
C ASN A 163 -7.22 1.79 14.25
N SER A 164 -8.35 1.61 13.56
CA SER A 164 -9.42 2.60 13.57
C SER A 164 -10.07 2.78 14.93
N LEU A 165 -10.25 1.66 15.67
CA LEU A 165 -10.77 1.66 17.04
C LEU A 165 -9.80 2.40 17.97
N GLU A 166 -8.53 2.04 17.93
CA GLU A 166 -7.47 2.63 18.77
C GLU A 166 -7.31 4.13 18.50
N LEU A 167 -7.49 4.55 17.23
CA LEU A 167 -7.48 5.97 16.87
C LEU A 167 -8.70 6.71 17.41
N ALA A 168 -9.90 6.11 17.33
CA ALA A 168 -11.13 6.68 17.90
C ALA A 168 -11.04 6.77 19.43
N GLU A 169 -10.50 5.74 20.08
CA GLU A 169 -10.28 5.69 21.52
C GLU A 169 -9.38 6.82 22.02
N ILE A 170 -8.23 7.06 21.37
CA ILE A 170 -7.31 8.14 21.79
C ILE A 170 -7.81 9.55 21.44
N ALA A 171 -8.75 9.69 20.53
CA ALA A 171 -9.32 10.99 20.16
C ALA A 171 -10.04 11.66 21.37
N HIS A 172 -10.68 10.86 22.23
CA HIS A 172 -11.41 11.38 23.40
C HIS A 172 -10.48 12.02 24.45
N PRO A 173 -9.46 11.33 25.01
CA PRO A 173 -8.54 11.96 25.96
C PRO A 173 -7.72 13.09 25.30
N ALA A 174 -7.43 13.00 24.00
CA ALA A 174 -6.78 14.08 23.24
C ALA A 174 -7.69 15.29 23.00
N LYS A 175 -9.01 15.14 23.16
CA LYS A 175 -10.03 16.15 22.81
C LYS A 175 -9.89 16.66 21.36
N VAL A 176 -9.66 15.75 20.42
CA VAL A 176 -9.45 16.05 19.01
C VAL A 176 -10.65 15.59 18.20
N PRO A 177 -11.36 16.51 17.51
CA PRO A 177 -12.44 16.13 16.62
C PRO A 177 -11.93 15.28 15.45
N MET A 178 -12.57 14.14 15.23
CA MET A 178 -12.21 13.17 14.20
C MET A 178 -13.39 12.86 13.27
N LEU A 179 -13.15 12.83 11.98
CA LEU A 179 -14.05 12.28 10.98
C LEU A 179 -13.47 11.02 10.37
N PHE A 180 -14.10 9.89 10.62
CA PHE A 180 -13.81 8.65 9.92
C PHE A 180 -14.68 8.54 8.67
N VAL A 181 -14.09 8.22 7.52
CA VAL A 181 -14.82 8.01 6.26
C VAL A 181 -14.57 6.60 5.77
N GLY A 182 -15.58 5.73 5.86
CA GLY A 182 -15.42 4.34 5.48
C GLY A 182 -16.47 3.40 6.02
N LYS A 183 -16.20 2.10 5.90
CA LYS A 183 -17.06 1.02 6.38
C LYS A 183 -16.21 -0.16 6.88
N PRO A 184 -16.75 -1.05 7.73
CA PRO A 184 -16.07 -2.29 8.09
C PRO A 184 -16.11 -3.28 6.92
N TYR A 185 -15.28 -4.33 6.97
CA TYR A 185 -15.46 -5.52 6.13
C TYR A 185 -16.66 -6.36 6.58
N ASP A 186 -16.80 -6.47 7.91
CA ASP A 186 -17.87 -7.23 8.54
C ASP A 186 -18.56 -6.39 9.62
N TYR A 187 -19.82 -6.07 9.39
CA TYR A 187 -20.68 -5.32 10.30
C TYR A 187 -21.02 -6.10 11.58
N GLN A 188 -20.82 -7.40 11.61
CA GLN A 188 -21.06 -8.24 12.79
C GLN A 188 -19.82 -8.42 13.66
N SER A 189 -18.66 -8.01 13.17
CA SER A 189 -17.40 -8.15 13.89
C SER A 189 -17.40 -7.44 15.24
N GLN A 190 -16.76 -8.03 16.24
CA GLN A 190 -16.60 -7.40 17.57
C GLN A 190 -15.83 -6.08 17.46
N TYR A 191 -14.80 -6.02 16.60
CA TYR A 191 -14.02 -4.79 16.37
C TYR A 191 -14.88 -3.62 15.90
N TRP A 192 -15.82 -3.87 14.98
CA TRP A 192 -16.76 -2.85 14.54
C TRP A 192 -17.70 -2.39 15.66
N LYS A 193 -18.27 -3.32 16.43
CA LYS A 193 -19.13 -3.00 17.56
C LYS A 193 -18.42 -2.17 18.62
N ASP A 194 -17.14 -2.47 18.87
CA ASP A 194 -16.31 -1.72 19.83
C ASP A 194 -15.96 -0.32 19.28
N PHE A 195 -15.63 -0.20 17.99
CA PHE A 195 -15.40 1.09 17.33
C PHE A 195 -16.64 2.01 17.45
N GLN A 196 -17.83 1.47 17.22
CA GLN A 196 -19.07 2.25 17.31
C GLN A 196 -19.34 2.88 18.69
N LYS A 197 -18.81 2.30 19.76
CA LYS A 197 -18.94 2.86 21.13
C LYS A 197 -18.24 4.22 21.28
N PHE A 198 -17.25 4.51 20.44
CA PHE A 198 -16.50 5.77 20.44
C PHE A 198 -17.07 6.79 19.41
N VAL A 199 -18.00 6.38 18.54
CA VAL A 199 -18.66 7.28 17.59
C VAL A 199 -19.82 7.97 18.30
N ASP A 200 -19.55 9.15 18.88
CA ASP A 200 -20.52 9.92 19.67
C ASP A 200 -21.29 10.97 18.85
N GLY A 201 -20.97 11.11 17.57
CA GLY A 201 -21.57 12.10 16.67
C GLY A 201 -21.14 13.55 16.92
N ASN A 202 -20.30 13.79 17.91
CA ASN A 202 -19.77 15.11 18.28
C ASN A 202 -18.26 15.19 18.08
N LEU A 203 -17.48 14.53 18.94
CA LEU A 203 -16.02 14.50 18.86
C LEU A 203 -15.54 13.49 17.82
N VAL A 204 -16.11 12.31 17.79
CA VAL A 204 -15.81 11.25 16.81
C VAL A 204 -17.04 11.04 15.93
N LYS A 205 -16.90 11.36 14.65
CA LYS A 205 -17.94 11.20 13.63
C LYS A 205 -17.56 10.12 12.63
N LEU A 206 -18.57 9.44 12.13
CA LEU A 206 -18.44 8.47 11.05
C LEU A 206 -19.26 8.93 9.85
N HIS A 207 -18.59 9.07 8.71
CA HIS A 207 -19.22 9.23 7.40
C HIS A 207 -19.25 7.88 6.70
N PRO A 208 -20.36 7.48 6.08
CA PRO A 208 -20.45 6.26 5.30
C PRO A 208 -19.38 6.18 4.22
N HIS A 209 -19.13 4.96 3.72
CA HIS A 209 -18.19 4.76 2.62
C HIS A 209 -18.61 5.54 1.38
N VAL A 210 -17.70 6.35 0.88
CA VAL A 210 -17.83 7.13 -0.34
C VAL A 210 -17.17 6.38 -1.49
N LYS A 211 -17.86 6.28 -2.62
CA LYS A 211 -17.36 5.62 -3.84
C LYS A 211 -16.77 6.62 -4.83
N ASP A 212 -17.32 7.85 -4.86
CA ASP A 212 -16.88 8.88 -5.79
C ASP A 212 -15.59 9.54 -5.28
N PRO A 213 -14.48 9.47 -6.02
CA PRO A 213 -13.24 10.16 -5.66
C PRO A 213 -13.42 11.69 -5.50
N ALA A 214 -14.32 12.31 -6.25
CA ALA A 214 -14.56 13.75 -6.16
C ALA A 214 -15.16 14.14 -4.80
N GLU A 215 -16.05 13.33 -4.25
CA GLU A 215 -16.62 13.53 -2.91
C GLU A 215 -15.54 13.34 -1.82
N ILE A 216 -14.66 12.34 -1.97
CA ILE A 216 -13.50 12.13 -1.07
C ILE A 216 -12.59 13.37 -1.10
N VAL A 217 -12.31 13.92 -2.27
CA VAL A 217 -11.51 15.16 -2.41
C VAL A 217 -12.17 16.31 -1.63
N GLN A 218 -13.50 16.49 -1.72
CA GLN A 218 -14.19 17.54 -0.98
C GLN A 218 -14.07 17.35 0.55
N LEU A 219 -14.24 16.14 1.05
CA LEU A 219 -14.11 15.83 2.47
C LEU A 219 -12.66 16.06 2.94
N LEU A 220 -11.67 15.60 2.19
CA LEU A 220 -10.26 15.81 2.52
C LEU A 220 -9.92 17.30 2.54
N ARG A 221 -10.24 18.07 1.50
CA ARG A 221 -9.89 19.49 1.41
C ARG A 221 -10.49 20.34 2.53
N ARG A 222 -11.64 19.96 3.06
CA ARG A 222 -12.31 20.66 4.16
C ARG A 222 -11.70 20.37 5.52
N ALA A 223 -11.04 19.22 5.68
CA ALA A 223 -10.44 18.80 6.94
C ALA A 223 -9.23 19.66 7.33
N ARG A 224 -8.93 19.69 8.62
CA ARG A 224 -7.77 20.38 9.20
C ARG A 224 -6.44 19.67 8.90
N GLY A 225 -6.46 18.35 8.89
CA GLY A 225 -5.32 17.47 8.61
C GLY A 225 -5.76 16.02 8.48
N TYR A 226 -4.88 15.17 7.99
CA TYR A 226 -5.13 13.75 7.79
C TYR A 226 -4.39 12.90 8.81
N VAL A 227 -5.03 11.85 9.30
CA VAL A 227 -4.43 10.90 10.26
C VAL A 227 -4.59 9.47 9.78
N LEU A 228 -3.51 8.71 9.83
CA LEU A 228 -3.50 7.27 9.62
C LEU A 228 -2.67 6.61 10.72
N MET A 229 -3.20 5.55 11.36
CA MET A 229 -2.51 4.83 12.42
C MET A 229 -2.37 3.33 12.14
N SER A 230 -2.33 2.96 10.86
CA SER A 230 -2.26 1.56 10.43
C SER A 230 -1.07 0.80 11.04
N ARG A 231 -1.33 -0.44 11.45
CA ARG A 231 -0.27 -1.37 11.91
C ARG A 231 0.65 -1.79 10.77
N TYR A 232 0.07 -1.95 9.58
CA TYR A 232 0.75 -2.50 8.42
C TYR A 232 0.29 -1.79 7.15
N GLU A 233 1.24 -1.25 6.44
CA GLU A 233 1.09 -0.68 5.10
C GLU A 233 2.37 -0.96 4.31
N ASN A 234 2.24 -0.99 3.00
CA ASN A 234 3.38 -0.88 2.09
C ASN A 234 3.28 0.39 1.25
N TRP A 235 2.08 0.71 0.76
CA TRP A 235 1.78 1.93 0.01
C TRP A 235 0.37 2.37 0.37
N SER A 236 0.23 3.38 1.19
CA SER A 236 -1.08 3.87 1.59
C SER A 236 -1.64 4.85 0.56
N LEU A 237 -2.54 4.39 -0.33
CA LEU A 237 -3.24 5.29 -1.26
C LEU A 237 -3.91 6.44 -0.50
N ALA A 238 -4.59 6.16 0.61
CA ALA A 238 -5.30 7.17 1.39
C ALA A 238 -4.38 8.29 1.93
N ALA A 239 -3.15 7.97 2.36
CA ALA A 239 -2.18 8.98 2.76
C ALA A 239 -1.66 9.82 1.57
N HIS A 240 -1.50 9.19 0.39
CA HIS A 240 -1.12 9.90 -0.83
C HIS A 240 -2.27 10.76 -1.37
N GLU A 241 -3.51 10.28 -1.28
CA GLU A 241 -4.73 11.04 -1.61
C GLU A 241 -4.83 12.30 -0.75
N ALA A 242 -4.61 12.17 0.56
CA ALA A 242 -4.60 13.30 1.48
C ALA A 242 -3.46 14.31 1.18
N ALA A 243 -2.26 13.79 0.84
CA ALA A 243 -1.15 14.63 0.40
C ALA A 243 -1.46 15.37 -0.91
N GLY A 244 -2.10 14.69 -1.88
CA GLY A 244 -2.57 15.29 -3.13
C GLY A 244 -3.61 16.41 -2.91
N CYS A 245 -4.41 16.30 -1.85
CA CYS A 245 -5.32 17.37 -1.41
C CYS A 245 -4.63 18.44 -0.55
N GLY A 246 -3.31 18.39 -0.37
CA GLY A 246 -2.51 19.37 0.36
C GLY A 246 -2.67 19.33 1.88
N LEU A 247 -3.18 18.23 2.45
CA LEU A 247 -3.33 18.12 3.90
C LEU A 247 -1.99 17.79 4.60
N PRO A 248 -1.70 18.39 5.76
CA PRO A 248 -0.67 17.89 6.64
C PRO A 248 -1.04 16.50 7.14
N LEU A 249 -0.02 15.65 7.36
CA LEU A 249 -0.17 14.24 7.63
C LEU A 249 0.36 13.87 9.03
N LEU A 250 -0.38 13.03 9.78
CA LEU A 250 0.11 12.29 10.94
C LEU A 250 0.04 10.80 10.63
N LEU A 251 1.19 10.15 10.55
CA LEU A 251 1.36 8.79 10.05
C LEU A 251 2.02 7.88 11.09
N PRO A 252 1.90 6.53 10.96
CA PRO A 252 2.70 5.63 11.78
C PRO A 252 4.18 5.76 11.40
N ASP A 253 5.09 5.70 12.39
CA ASP A 253 6.54 5.72 12.15
C ASP A 253 7.02 4.35 11.64
N GLN A 254 6.85 4.12 10.35
CA GLN A 254 7.18 2.89 9.63
C GLN A 254 8.08 3.19 8.42
N ASN A 255 8.74 2.17 7.89
CA ASN A 255 9.67 2.36 6.76
C ASN A 255 8.96 2.95 5.53
N TRP A 256 7.74 2.49 5.20
CA TRP A 256 6.98 3.00 4.07
C TRP A 256 6.68 4.51 4.19
N SER A 257 6.23 4.95 5.38
CA SER A 257 5.86 6.35 5.59
C SER A 257 7.10 7.26 5.61
N ARG A 258 8.20 6.77 6.20
CA ARG A 258 9.48 7.49 6.17
C ARG A 258 10.09 7.57 4.79
N GLU A 259 10.02 6.49 3.99
CA GLU A 259 10.51 6.49 2.61
C GLU A 259 9.71 7.44 1.72
N ARG A 260 8.39 7.51 1.92
CA ARG A 260 7.50 8.31 1.06
C ARG A 260 7.41 9.78 1.46
N PHE A 261 7.38 10.07 2.75
CA PHE A 261 7.08 11.41 3.25
C PHE A 261 8.24 12.05 4.02
N GLY A 262 9.25 11.29 4.46
CA GLY A 262 10.42 11.82 5.15
C GLY A 262 10.04 12.74 6.31
N ASP A 263 10.57 13.95 6.31
CA ASP A 263 10.28 14.98 7.31
C ASP A 263 9.08 15.86 6.98
N GLN A 264 8.35 15.54 5.89
CA GLN A 264 7.17 16.26 5.44
C GLN A 264 5.86 15.73 6.07
N ALA A 265 5.96 14.75 6.96
CA ALA A 265 4.86 14.27 7.78
C ALA A 265 5.22 14.27 9.26
N SER A 266 4.21 14.39 10.10
CA SER A 266 4.31 14.11 11.54
C SER A 266 4.13 12.60 11.78
N TYR A 267 4.67 12.10 12.88
CA TYR A 267 4.64 10.66 13.17
C TYR A 267 4.18 10.35 14.57
N PHE A 268 3.40 9.28 14.70
CA PHE A 268 3.10 8.66 15.99
C PHE A 268 4.36 8.08 16.61
N PRO A 269 4.42 7.94 17.96
CA PRO A 269 5.51 7.25 18.62
C PRO A 269 5.69 5.82 18.09
N LYS A 270 6.93 5.43 17.81
CA LYS A 270 7.25 4.12 17.22
C LYS A 270 6.82 2.94 18.12
N LYS A 271 6.90 3.12 19.44
CA LYS A 271 6.37 2.16 20.41
C LYS A 271 4.97 2.58 20.80
N TRP A 272 4.02 1.68 20.66
CA TRP A 272 2.64 1.95 21.07
C TRP A 272 2.53 2.27 22.57
N ASN A 273 1.95 3.40 22.82
CA ASN A 273 1.51 3.84 24.14
C ASN A 273 0.34 4.79 23.94
N ALA A 274 -0.83 4.47 24.50
CA ALA A 274 -2.06 5.23 24.26
C ALA A 274 -1.94 6.70 24.68
N ALA A 275 -1.33 6.98 25.85
CA ALA A 275 -1.14 8.35 26.32
C ALA A 275 -0.19 9.14 25.41
N ALA A 276 0.92 8.54 24.99
CA ALA A 276 1.86 9.18 24.06
C ALA A 276 1.24 9.38 22.66
N ALA A 277 0.41 8.45 22.19
CA ALA A 277 -0.31 8.56 20.92
C ALA A 277 -1.37 9.67 20.98
N ALA A 278 -2.13 9.77 22.08
CA ALA A 278 -3.09 10.85 22.31
C ALA A 278 -2.39 12.22 22.36
N ALA A 279 -1.25 12.32 23.04
CA ALA A 279 -0.44 13.56 23.06
C ALA A 279 0.09 13.94 21.68
N ALA A 280 0.54 12.95 20.88
CA ALA A 280 0.97 13.19 19.49
C ALA A 280 -0.19 13.66 18.61
N LEU A 281 -1.37 13.05 18.76
CA LEU A 281 -2.59 13.43 18.04
C LEU A 281 -2.98 14.87 18.37
N ARG A 282 -2.97 15.24 19.67
CA ARG A 282 -3.27 16.61 20.12
C ARG A 282 -2.26 17.61 19.57
N LYS A 283 -0.97 17.34 19.74
CA LYS A 283 0.12 18.18 19.24
C LYS A 283 -0.01 18.42 17.73
N PHE A 284 -0.29 17.37 16.98
CA PHE A 284 -0.49 17.48 15.52
C PHE A 284 -1.70 18.36 15.19
N TYR A 285 -2.83 18.11 15.84
CA TYR A 285 -4.06 18.90 15.63
C TYR A 285 -3.81 20.40 15.86
N ASP A 286 -3.11 20.77 16.91
CA ASP A 286 -2.80 22.16 17.21
C ASP A 286 -1.83 22.76 16.19
N ALA A 287 -0.88 21.99 15.72
CA ALA A 287 0.11 22.43 14.75
C ALA A 287 -0.42 22.55 13.30
N CYS A 288 -1.47 21.80 12.93
CA CYS A 288 -1.98 21.73 11.55
C CYS A 288 -2.12 23.06 10.82
N PRO A 289 -2.59 24.18 11.43
CA PRO A 289 -2.72 25.44 10.70
C PRO A 289 -1.41 25.99 10.17
N ALA A 290 -0.30 25.72 10.87
CA ALA A 290 1.04 26.19 10.52
C ALA A 290 1.85 25.18 9.70
N LEU A 291 1.40 23.92 9.61
CA LEU A 291 2.11 22.89 8.85
C LEU A 291 1.91 23.08 7.35
N PRO A 292 3.00 22.99 6.56
CA PRO A 292 2.91 23.05 5.11
C PRO A 292 2.22 21.81 4.52
N SER A 293 1.70 21.94 3.32
CA SER A 293 1.32 20.80 2.49
C SER A 293 2.56 19.97 2.12
N PRO A 294 2.50 18.62 2.18
CA PRO A 294 3.62 17.79 1.78
C PRO A 294 4.00 18.01 0.30
N GLN A 295 5.28 18.27 0.05
CA GLN A 295 5.85 18.45 -1.29
C GLN A 295 6.56 17.16 -1.73
N VAL A 296 5.78 16.09 -1.94
CA VAL A 296 6.28 14.78 -2.35
C VAL A 296 5.81 14.45 -3.76
N HIS A 297 6.61 13.69 -4.50
CA HIS A 297 6.19 13.20 -5.81
C HIS A 297 5.04 12.20 -5.67
N LEU A 298 3.91 12.51 -6.32
CA LEU A 298 2.70 11.69 -6.36
C LEU A 298 2.51 11.20 -7.80
N PRO A 299 2.90 9.97 -8.13
CA PRO A 299 2.78 9.47 -9.51
C PRO A 299 1.32 9.34 -9.92
N SER A 300 1.02 9.61 -11.18
CA SER A 300 -0.27 9.29 -11.78
C SER A 300 -0.36 7.79 -12.14
N TRP A 301 -1.58 7.28 -12.39
CA TRP A 301 -1.73 5.92 -12.92
C TRP A 301 -1.11 5.76 -14.31
N LEU A 302 -1.05 6.82 -15.11
CA LEU A 302 -0.36 6.79 -16.41
C LEU A 302 1.14 6.62 -16.24
N GLU A 303 1.76 7.37 -15.33
CA GLU A 303 3.19 7.21 -14.99
C GLU A 303 3.50 5.81 -14.44
N ALA A 304 2.63 5.28 -13.57
CA ALA A 304 2.76 3.90 -13.09
C ALA A 304 2.67 2.88 -14.24
N ALA A 305 1.79 3.10 -15.21
CA ALA A 305 1.64 2.24 -16.39
C ALA A 305 2.84 2.33 -17.32
N GLU A 306 3.42 3.52 -17.51
CA GLU A 306 4.67 3.70 -18.27
C GLU A 306 5.83 2.93 -17.65
N ASN A 307 5.98 3.02 -16.35
CA ASN A 307 6.97 2.24 -15.60
C ASN A 307 6.75 0.72 -15.77
N LEU A 308 5.49 0.26 -15.73
CA LEU A 308 5.15 -1.14 -15.98
C LEU A 308 5.48 -1.56 -17.41
N ARG A 309 5.13 -0.76 -18.42
CA ARG A 309 5.44 -1.02 -19.83
C ARG A 309 6.96 -1.16 -20.03
N ASP A 310 7.75 -0.32 -19.39
CA ASP A 310 9.21 -0.39 -19.46
C ASP A 310 9.76 -1.68 -18.84
N VAL A 311 9.13 -2.17 -17.75
CA VAL A 311 9.44 -3.49 -17.18
C VAL A 311 9.10 -4.58 -18.17
N TYR A 312 7.91 -4.55 -18.79
CA TYR A 312 7.48 -5.54 -19.77
C TYR A 312 8.44 -5.62 -20.95
N ASN A 313 8.80 -4.48 -21.54
CA ASN A 313 9.72 -4.40 -22.64
C ASN A 313 11.11 -4.98 -22.30
N ARG A 314 11.62 -4.74 -21.09
CA ARG A 314 12.91 -5.32 -20.65
C ARG A 314 12.84 -6.83 -20.51
N VAL A 315 11.75 -7.35 -19.95
CA VAL A 315 11.56 -8.78 -19.74
C VAL A 315 11.43 -9.53 -21.06
N LEU A 316 10.73 -8.94 -22.04
CA LEU A 316 10.57 -9.51 -23.38
C LEU A 316 11.89 -9.47 -24.16
N LYS A 317 12.62 -8.35 -24.15
CA LYS A 317 13.93 -8.21 -24.84
C LYS A 317 14.98 -9.15 -24.28
N GLY A 318 15.05 -9.35 -22.96
CA GLY A 318 15.99 -10.28 -22.33
C GLY A 318 15.80 -11.75 -22.72
N SER A 319 14.71 -12.06 -23.43
CA SER A 319 14.43 -13.41 -23.98
C SER A 319 14.93 -13.57 -25.42
N ALA A 320 15.17 -12.48 -26.14
CA ALA A 320 15.61 -12.52 -27.54
C ALA A 320 17.14 -12.75 -27.68
N THR A 321 17.87 -12.75 -26.56
CA THR A 321 19.35 -12.87 -26.54
C THR A 321 19.86 -14.20 -25.95
N LYS A 322 19.00 -15.23 -25.86
CA LYS A 322 19.41 -16.58 -25.43
C LYS A 322 19.13 -17.63 -26.49
#